data_b31704c0f6ccd960388e37b86ffe68bc
#
_entry.id   b31704c0f6ccd960388e37b86ffe68bc
#
_cell.length_a   1.000
_cell.length_b   1.000
_cell.length_c   1.000
_cell.angle_alpha   90.00
_cell.angle_beta   90.00
_cell.angle_gamma   90.00
#
_symmetry.space_group_name_H-M   'P 1'
#
loop_
_entity.id
_entity.type
_entity.pdbx_description
1 polymer ?
#
loop_
_entity_poly.entity_id
_entity_poly.type
_entity_poly.pdbx_seq_one_letter_code
_entity_poly.pdbx_strand_id
1 'polypeptide(L)'
;MKMSFVRPGRQSFDVAGALILFFLLNGCTDPARDRFQGYVEGEFVYVASPFAGQLETLSVHRGQQVTTAQPLFALDETAEKAALDQARAALVLSEAEFARQEKLLRMGPAAQQDYDRARSARDQDRQRLAQAEWNYNQKKQAAPQSGLVYDTLFRQGEWVPAGKPVVILLPPQNIKVRAFIPETRVGAIHYDDPVQVTVDGVQNPFVGKVSYISPRAEYTPPVIYSRESRSKLVFMIESVFEPQVAANLHPGQPVDVEFKSQ
;
A
#
# COMPACT_ATOMS: atom_id res chain seq x y z
N MET A 1 67.59 50.72 64.19
CA MET A 1 67.42 50.62 62.73
C MET A 1 67.54 49.16 62.34
N LYS A 2 66.40 48.42 62.27
CA LYS A 2 66.36 46.99 61.94
C LYS A 2 65.54 46.85 60.66
N MET A 3 66.22 46.46 59.60
CA MET A 3 65.65 46.06 58.36
C MET A 3 65.09 44.62 58.45
N SER A 4 63.79 44.46 58.22
CA SER A 4 63.13 43.17 58.18
C SER A 4 63.02 42.75 56.74
N PHE A 5 63.57 41.57 56.40
CA PHE A 5 63.56 40.97 55.06
C PHE A 5 62.32 40.10 54.96
N VAL A 6 61.43 40.42 54.01
CA VAL A 6 60.26 39.61 53.67
C VAL A 6 60.65 38.62 52.56
N ARG A 7 60.43 37.34 52.78
CA ARG A 7 60.59 36.26 51.79
C ARG A 7 59.37 36.12 50.95
N PRO A 8 59.47 35.94 49.63
CA PRO A 8 58.30 35.63 48.81
C PRO A 8 57.91 34.15 48.96
N GLY A 9 56.60 33.90 49.19
CA GLY A 9 55.97 32.58 49.27
C GLY A 9 55.92 31.89 47.88
N ARG A 10 56.37 30.65 47.85
CA ARG A 10 56.38 29.74 46.72
C ARG A 10 54.88 29.22 46.54
N GLN A 11 54.20 29.71 45.54
CA GLN A 11 52.90 29.14 45.14
C GLN A 11 53.19 27.82 44.40
N SER A 12 52.90 26.69 45.06
CA SER A 12 52.82 25.36 44.43
C SER A 12 51.45 25.31 43.67
N PHE A 13 51.51 25.44 42.36
CA PHE A 13 50.38 25.14 41.50
C PHE A 13 50.13 23.63 41.56
N ASP A 14 48.98 23.23 42.11
CA ASP A 14 48.53 21.83 42.17
C ASP A 14 48.25 21.33 40.77
N VAL A 15 49.22 20.59 40.18
CA VAL A 15 49.10 19.89 38.89
C VAL A 15 47.98 18.84 38.92
N ALA A 16 47.62 18.38 40.11
CA ALA A 16 46.51 17.42 40.32
C ALA A 16 45.15 17.99 39.96
N GLY A 17 44.90 19.29 40.19
CA GLY A 17 43.61 19.93 39.84
C GLY A 17 43.39 20.11 38.34
N ALA A 18 44.48 20.32 37.58
CA ALA A 18 44.41 20.46 36.12
C ALA A 18 44.18 19.12 35.40
N LEU A 19 44.63 18.00 35.98
CA LEU A 19 44.41 16.65 35.39
C LEU A 19 42.99 16.17 35.58
N ILE A 20 42.29 16.54 36.67
CA ILE A 20 40.91 16.18 36.94
C ILE A 20 39.96 16.98 36.03
N LEU A 21 40.27 18.22 35.72
CA LEU A 21 39.44 19.05 34.84
C LEU A 21 39.51 18.60 33.35
N PHE A 22 40.62 17.95 32.94
CA PHE A 22 40.78 17.42 31.58
C PHE A 22 40.02 16.10 31.35
N PHE A 23 39.70 15.34 32.42
CA PHE A 23 38.90 14.10 32.32
C PHE A 23 37.39 14.33 32.27
N LEU A 24 36.89 15.52 32.66
CA LEU A 24 35.47 15.84 32.62
C LEU A 24 35.01 16.40 31.27
N LEU A 25 35.93 16.61 30.31
CA LEU A 25 35.59 17.09 28.95
C LEU A 25 35.49 15.97 27.90
N ASN A 26 35.60 14.70 28.29
CA ASN A 26 35.12 13.61 27.46
C ASN A 26 33.62 13.49 27.56
N GLY A 27 32.92 14.53 27.16
CA GLY A 27 31.50 14.48 26.87
C GLY A 27 31.30 13.38 25.82
N CYS A 28 30.47 12.38 26.15
CA CYS A 28 29.96 11.42 25.20
C CYS A 28 29.44 12.17 23.95
N THR A 29 30.27 12.26 22.92
CA THR A 29 29.78 12.42 21.58
C THR A 29 29.06 11.10 21.27
N ASP A 30 27.78 11.06 21.51
CA ASP A 30 26.92 10.04 20.93
C ASP A 30 27.27 10.03 19.44
N PRO A 31 27.76 8.92 18.86
CA PRO A 31 28.05 8.88 17.45
C PRO A 31 26.76 9.30 16.77
N ALA A 32 26.80 10.41 16.04
CA ALA A 32 25.63 10.91 15.35
C ALA A 32 25.07 9.75 14.53
N ARG A 33 24.07 9.06 15.08
CA ARG A 33 23.38 8.01 14.37
C ARG A 33 22.84 8.69 13.13
N ASP A 34 23.18 8.15 11.97
CA ASP A 34 22.71 8.68 10.71
C ASP A 34 21.19 8.56 10.65
N ARG A 35 20.51 9.58 11.16
CA ARG A 35 19.06 9.71 11.11
C ARG A 35 18.67 10.48 9.87
N PHE A 36 17.81 9.88 9.10
CA PHE A 36 17.27 10.47 7.89
C PHE A 36 15.78 10.70 8.06
N GLN A 37 15.32 11.85 7.60
CA GLN A 37 13.90 12.16 7.64
C GLN A 37 13.15 11.44 6.53
N GLY A 38 11.96 10.97 6.88
CA GLY A 38 11.06 10.28 5.97
C GLY A 38 9.60 10.48 6.37
N TYR A 39 8.75 9.78 5.68
CA TYR A 39 7.32 9.73 5.99
C TYR A 39 6.75 8.37 5.63
N VAL A 40 5.65 8.03 6.30
CA VAL A 40 4.87 6.84 5.97
C VAL A 40 4.04 7.10 4.73
N GLU A 41 4.09 6.19 3.77
CA GLU A 41 3.25 6.22 2.58
C GLU A 41 2.37 4.98 2.51
N GLY A 42 1.14 5.16 2.03
CA GLY A 42 0.20 4.09 1.78
C GLY A 42 -0.19 4.04 0.32
N GLU A 43 -0.06 2.87 -0.30
CA GLU A 43 -0.58 2.62 -1.65
C GLU A 43 -2.00 2.06 -1.54
N PHE A 44 -2.96 2.92 -1.89
CA PHE A 44 -4.38 2.60 -1.76
C PHE A 44 -4.87 1.70 -2.89
N VAL A 45 -5.82 0.82 -2.54
CA VAL A 45 -6.55 -0.01 -3.50
C VAL A 45 -7.95 0.57 -3.68
N TYR A 46 -8.24 0.98 -4.89
CA TYR A 46 -9.51 1.58 -5.27
C TYR A 46 -10.46 0.51 -5.81
N VAL A 47 -11.53 0.22 -5.07
CA VAL A 47 -12.51 -0.80 -5.47
C VAL A 47 -13.67 -0.13 -6.18
N ALA A 48 -13.85 -0.49 -7.46
CA ALA A 48 -14.85 0.04 -8.35
C ALA A 48 -15.59 -1.08 -9.10
N SER A 49 -16.84 -0.84 -9.52
CA SER A 49 -17.51 -1.69 -10.50
C SER A 49 -17.24 -1.16 -11.91
N PRO A 50 -17.04 -2.03 -12.90
CA PRO A 50 -16.95 -1.63 -14.31
C PRO A 50 -18.30 -1.15 -14.89
N PHE A 51 -19.41 -1.33 -14.14
CA PHE A 51 -20.74 -0.90 -14.53
C PHE A 51 -21.25 0.24 -13.64
N ALA A 52 -22.04 1.13 -14.25
CA ALA A 52 -22.76 2.15 -13.50
C ALA A 52 -24.01 1.56 -12.85
N GLY A 53 -24.51 2.21 -11.79
CA GLY A 53 -25.76 1.85 -11.13
C GLY A 53 -25.98 2.61 -9.84
N GLN A 54 -27.19 2.52 -9.30
CA GLN A 54 -27.48 3.03 -7.97
C GLN A 54 -26.80 2.14 -6.92
N LEU A 55 -26.14 2.73 -5.92
CA LEU A 55 -25.56 2.01 -4.80
C LEU A 55 -26.67 1.47 -3.91
N GLU A 56 -26.97 0.18 -4.03
CA GLU A 56 -28.06 -0.45 -3.29
C GLU A 56 -27.65 -0.80 -1.87
N THR A 57 -26.45 -1.37 -1.72
CA THR A 57 -25.90 -1.72 -0.40
C THR A 57 -24.44 -1.29 -0.28
N LEU A 58 -24.10 -0.78 0.92
CA LEU A 58 -22.73 -0.53 1.34
C LEU A 58 -22.51 -1.28 2.65
N SER A 59 -21.78 -2.41 2.59
CA SER A 59 -21.63 -3.36 3.70
C SER A 59 -20.49 -3.03 4.65
N VAL A 60 -19.77 -1.96 4.39
CA VAL A 60 -18.59 -1.55 5.16
C VAL A 60 -18.61 -0.05 5.47
N HIS A 61 -17.85 0.34 6.46
CA HIS A 61 -17.69 1.74 6.85
C HIS A 61 -16.21 2.10 7.04
N ARG A 62 -15.90 3.37 6.97
CA ARG A 62 -14.56 3.91 7.21
C ARG A 62 -14.00 3.45 8.57
N GLY A 63 -12.73 3.01 8.58
CA GLY A 63 -12.06 2.49 9.77
C GLY A 63 -12.28 1.01 10.05
N GLN A 64 -13.12 0.33 9.27
CA GLN A 64 -13.36 -1.11 9.42
C GLN A 64 -12.23 -1.92 8.80
N GLN A 65 -11.81 -3.00 9.50
CA GLN A 65 -10.94 -4.01 8.90
C GLN A 65 -11.77 -5.00 8.08
N VAL A 66 -11.29 -5.34 6.90
CA VAL A 66 -11.92 -6.32 6.00
C VAL A 66 -10.94 -7.42 5.62
N THR A 67 -11.48 -8.60 5.32
CA THR A 67 -10.72 -9.74 4.82
C THR A 67 -10.94 -9.91 3.32
N THR A 68 -10.01 -10.58 2.66
CA THR A 68 -10.13 -10.93 1.23
C THR A 68 -11.48 -11.62 0.95
N ALA A 69 -12.12 -11.28 -0.16
CA ALA A 69 -13.43 -11.75 -0.60
C ALA A 69 -14.62 -11.31 0.29
N GLN A 70 -14.41 -10.49 1.32
CA GLN A 70 -15.52 -9.93 2.10
C GLN A 70 -16.33 -8.97 1.22
N PRO A 71 -17.68 -9.07 1.20
CA PRO A 71 -18.55 -8.15 0.44
C PRO A 71 -18.34 -6.70 0.91
N LEU A 72 -18.19 -5.79 -0.07
CA LEU A 72 -18.01 -4.36 0.19
C LEU A 72 -19.27 -3.57 -0.17
N PHE A 73 -19.75 -3.74 -1.38
CA PHE A 73 -20.93 -3.03 -1.86
C PHE A 73 -21.61 -3.77 -3.02
N ALA A 74 -22.87 -3.43 -3.25
CA ALA A 74 -23.61 -3.86 -4.43
C ALA A 74 -24.34 -2.68 -5.08
N LEU A 75 -24.31 -2.65 -6.41
CA LEU A 75 -25.12 -1.77 -7.24
C LEU A 75 -26.44 -2.47 -7.61
N ASP A 76 -27.46 -1.70 -7.96
CA ASP A 76 -28.70 -2.24 -8.53
C ASP A 76 -28.37 -3.17 -9.70
N GLU A 77 -28.84 -4.41 -9.58
CA GLU A 77 -28.56 -5.52 -10.50
C GLU A 77 -29.78 -5.96 -11.31
N THR A 78 -30.89 -5.22 -11.21
CA THR A 78 -32.21 -5.63 -11.77
C THR A 78 -32.10 -5.93 -13.27
N ALA A 79 -31.47 -5.06 -14.04
CA ALA A 79 -31.32 -5.22 -15.49
C ALA A 79 -30.40 -6.40 -15.85
N GLU A 80 -29.27 -6.54 -15.16
CA GLU A 80 -28.29 -7.61 -15.38
C GLU A 80 -28.84 -8.98 -14.97
N LYS A 81 -29.64 -9.02 -13.90
CA LYS A 81 -30.35 -10.22 -13.49
C LYS A 81 -31.38 -10.67 -14.54
N ALA A 82 -32.16 -9.74 -15.08
CA ALA A 82 -33.11 -10.04 -16.16
C ALA A 82 -32.39 -10.57 -17.42
N ALA A 83 -31.27 -9.96 -17.81
CA ALA A 83 -30.44 -10.40 -18.92
C ALA A 83 -29.83 -11.80 -18.69
N LEU A 84 -29.39 -12.07 -17.47
CA LEU A 84 -28.89 -13.39 -17.05
C LEU A 84 -29.96 -14.46 -17.16
N ASP A 85 -31.16 -14.20 -16.63
CA ASP A 85 -32.29 -15.13 -16.67
C ASP A 85 -32.73 -15.40 -18.11
N GLN A 86 -32.73 -14.37 -18.97
CA GLN A 86 -33.02 -14.52 -20.42
C GLN A 86 -31.97 -15.39 -21.12
N ALA A 87 -30.64 -15.13 -20.86
CA ALA A 87 -29.59 -15.92 -21.48
C ALA A 87 -29.62 -17.39 -21.02
N ARG A 88 -29.96 -17.62 -19.74
CA ARG A 88 -30.11 -18.97 -19.19
C ARG A 88 -31.28 -19.72 -19.85
N ALA A 89 -32.42 -19.08 -20.06
CA ALA A 89 -33.56 -19.67 -20.74
C ALA A 89 -33.24 -19.98 -22.21
N ALA A 90 -32.49 -19.10 -22.91
CA ALA A 90 -32.07 -19.35 -24.29
C ALA A 90 -31.16 -20.56 -24.40
N LEU A 91 -30.18 -20.71 -23.48
CA LEU A 91 -29.30 -21.88 -23.47
C LEU A 91 -30.06 -23.19 -23.22
N VAL A 92 -31.02 -23.18 -22.29
CA VAL A 92 -31.87 -24.38 -22.05
C VAL A 92 -32.59 -24.82 -23.30
N LEU A 93 -33.15 -23.85 -24.06
CA LEU A 93 -33.84 -24.14 -25.32
C LEU A 93 -32.86 -24.71 -26.38
N SER A 94 -31.73 -24.07 -26.59
CA SER A 94 -30.73 -24.52 -27.59
C SER A 94 -30.08 -25.84 -27.23
N GLU A 95 -29.88 -26.14 -25.95
CA GLU A 95 -29.43 -27.46 -25.48
C GLU A 95 -30.45 -28.57 -25.76
N ALA A 96 -31.74 -28.30 -25.53
CA ALA A 96 -32.79 -29.25 -25.84
C ALA A 96 -32.88 -29.54 -27.35
N GLU A 97 -32.75 -28.49 -28.18
CA GLU A 97 -32.73 -28.65 -29.66
C GLU A 97 -31.47 -29.41 -30.11
N PHE A 98 -30.30 -29.08 -29.61
CA PHE A 98 -29.09 -29.79 -29.92
C PHE A 98 -29.21 -31.28 -29.56
N ALA A 99 -29.71 -31.63 -28.39
CA ALA A 99 -29.92 -33.02 -27.97
C ALA A 99 -30.91 -33.74 -28.87
N ARG A 100 -31.91 -33.05 -29.42
CA ARG A 100 -32.86 -33.61 -30.39
C ARG A 100 -32.16 -33.92 -31.71
N GLN A 101 -31.43 -32.97 -32.25
CA GLN A 101 -30.72 -33.14 -33.53
C GLN A 101 -29.60 -34.17 -33.43
N GLU A 102 -28.94 -34.32 -32.29
CA GLU A 102 -27.96 -35.37 -32.04
C GLU A 102 -28.56 -36.77 -32.12
N LYS A 103 -29.81 -36.94 -31.61
CA LYS A 103 -30.51 -38.19 -31.73
C LYS A 103 -30.91 -38.50 -33.19
N LEU A 104 -31.37 -37.47 -33.94
CA LEU A 104 -31.73 -37.63 -35.34
C LEU A 104 -30.54 -37.96 -36.24
N LEU A 105 -29.37 -37.36 -35.97
CA LEU A 105 -28.14 -37.65 -36.70
C LEU A 105 -27.70 -39.09 -36.55
N ARG A 106 -27.91 -39.72 -35.40
CA ARG A 106 -27.67 -41.16 -35.19
C ARG A 106 -28.58 -42.07 -36.02
N MET A 107 -29.73 -41.53 -36.49
CA MET A 107 -30.69 -42.25 -37.30
C MET A 107 -30.40 -42.18 -38.81
N GLY A 108 -29.60 -41.20 -39.27
CA GLY A 108 -29.23 -41.05 -40.66
C GLY A 108 -28.45 -39.75 -40.98
N PRO A 109 -27.63 -39.75 -42.03
CA PRO A 109 -26.70 -38.64 -42.36
C PRO A 109 -27.44 -37.36 -42.89
N ALA A 110 -28.73 -37.46 -43.27
CA ALA A 110 -29.47 -36.31 -43.75
C ALA A 110 -29.65 -35.18 -42.71
N ALA A 111 -29.43 -35.46 -41.42
CA ALA A 111 -29.56 -34.52 -40.33
C ALA A 111 -28.25 -33.75 -40.00
N GLN A 112 -27.15 -33.91 -40.75
CA GLN A 112 -25.83 -33.32 -40.42
C GLN A 112 -25.91 -31.79 -40.37
N GLN A 113 -26.54 -31.14 -41.33
CA GLN A 113 -26.65 -29.67 -41.39
C GLN A 113 -27.45 -29.08 -40.20
N ASP A 114 -28.53 -29.75 -39.82
CA ASP A 114 -29.37 -29.31 -38.70
C ASP A 114 -28.67 -29.56 -37.37
N TYR A 115 -27.92 -30.64 -37.22
CA TYR A 115 -27.06 -30.88 -36.09
C TYR A 115 -25.99 -29.77 -35.95
N ASP A 116 -25.27 -29.42 -37.03
CA ASP A 116 -24.23 -28.41 -37.02
C ASP A 116 -24.82 -27.04 -36.68
N ARG A 117 -26.02 -26.74 -37.18
CA ARG A 117 -26.74 -25.49 -36.84
C ARG A 117 -27.11 -25.46 -35.36
N ALA A 118 -27.70 -26.54 -34.83
CA ALA A 118 -28.11 -26.66 -33.44
C ALA A 118 -26.91 -26.57 -32.49
N ARG A 119 -25.78 -27.21 -32.85
CA ARG A 119 -24.51 -27.12 -32.12
C ARG A 119 -24.03 -25.69 -32.06
N SER A 120 -23.99 -24.98 -33.19
CA SER A 120 -23.57 -23.58 -33.25
C SER A 120 -24.46 -22.68 -32.42
N ALA A 121 -25.79 -22.87 -32.45
CA ALA A 121 -26.73 -22.09 -31.65
C ALA A 121 -26.49 -22.29 -30.15
N ARG A 122 -26.38 -23.56 -29.71
CA ARG A 122 -26.06 -23.88 -28.30
C ARG A 122 -24.75 -23.25 -27.86
N ASP A 123 -23.68 -23.33 -28.67
CA ASP A 123 -22.38 -22.78 -28.32
C ASP A 123 -22.42 -21.25 -28.22
N GLN A 124 -23.18 -20.58 -29.09
CA GLN A 124 -23.42 -19.12 -29.00
C GLN A 124 -24.17 -18.75 -27.72
N ASP A 125 -25.25 -19.47 -27.39
CA ASP A 125 -26.04 -19.17 -26.19
C ASP A 125 -25.26 -19.46 -24.91
N ARG A 126 -24.35 -20.45 -24.91
CA ARG A 126 -23.43 -20.70 -23.81
C ARG A 126 -22.49 -19.50 -23.57
N GLN A 127 -21.97 -18.90 -24.64
CA GLN A 127 -21.14 -17.69 -24.52
C GLN A 127 -21.94 -16.47 -24.05
N ARG A 128 -23.19 -16.34 -24.51
CA ARG A 128 -24.10 -15.26 -24.03
C ARG A 128 -24.41 -15.41 -22.56
N LEU A 129 -24.64 -16.63 -22.08
CA LEU A 129 -24.84 -16.89 -20.66
C LEU A 129 -23.61 -16.50 -19.85
N ALA A 130 -22.41 -16.95 -20.26
CA ALA A 130 -21.16 -16.62 -19.57
C ALA A 130 -20.95 -15.08 -19.49
N GLN A 131 -21.26 -14.35 -20.57
CA GLN A 131 -21.18 -12.90 -20.57
C GLN A 131 -22.19 -12.26 -19.61
N ALA A 132 -23.43 -12.75 -19.59
CA ALA A 132 -24.47 -12.24 -18.70
C ALA A 132 -24.15 -12.53 -17.22
N GLU A 133 -23.61 -13.70 -16.91
CA GLU A 133 -23.14 -14.06 -15.58
C GLU A 133 -21.99 -13.14 -15.11
N TRP A 134 -21.03 -12.87 -15.97
CA TRP A 134 -19.96 -11.95 -15.67
C TRP A 134 -20.50 -10.55 -15.38
N ASN A 135 -21.37 -10.00 -16.24
CA ASN A 135 -21.97 -8.68 -16.05
C ASN A 135 -22.71 -8.58 -14.70
N TYR A 136 -23.53 -9.58 -14.40
CA TYR A 136 -24.28 -9.66 -13.15
C TYR A 136 -23.36 -9.68 -11.92
N ASN A 137 -22.31 -10.50 -11.97
CA ASN A 137 -21.36 -10.62 -10.86
C ASN A 137 -20.57 -9.34 -10.62
N GLN A 138 -20.33 -8.53 -11.66
CA GLN A 138 -19.61 -7.25 -11.53
C GLN A 138 -20.40 -6.15 -10.82
N LYS A 139 -21.70 -6.35 -10.59
CA LYS A 139 -22.50 -5.42 -9.77
C LYS A 139 -22.22 -5.56 -8.28
N LYS A 140 -21.67 -6.70 -7.84
CA LYS A 140 -21.29 -6.98 -6.46
C LYS A 140 -19.79 -6.99 -6.36
N GLN A 141 -19.26 -6.13 -5.51
CA GLN A 141 -17.82 -6.01 -5.33
C GLN A 141 -17.42 -6.47 -3.93
N ALA A 142 -16.36 -7.27 -3.90
CA ALA A 142 -15.76 -7.76 -2.67
C ALA A 142 -14.32 -7.25 -2.53
N ALA A 143 -13.76 -7.33 -1.34
CA ALA A 143 -12.39 -6.93 -1.07
C ALA A 143 -11.40 -7.82 -1.85
N PRO A 144 -10.57 -7.26 -2.73
CA PRO A 144 -9.57 -8.02 -3.46
C PRO A 144 -8.45 -8.53 -2.55
N GLN A 145 -8.25 -7.87 -1.41
CA GLN A 145 -7.27 -8.22 -0.38
C GLN A 145 -7.70 -7.67 0.98
N SER A 146 -7.16 -8.25 2.05
CA SER A 146 -7.42 -7.81 3.41
C SER A 146 -6.80 -6.44 3.68
N GLY A 147 -7.46 -5.61 4.47
CA GLY A 147 -6.95 -4.27 4.81
C GLY A 147 -7.96 -3.41 5.53
N LEU A 148 -7.54 -2.19 5.83
CA LEU A 148 -8.38 -1.16 6.43
C LEU A 148 -9.23 -0.47 5.35
N VAL A 149 -10.52 -0.31 5.59
CA VAL A 149 -11.36 0.61 4.81
C VAL A 149 -10.92 2.03 5.13
N TYR A 150 -10.16 2.61 4.23
CA TYR A 150 -9.63 3.97 4.41
C TYR A 150 -10.73 5.02 4.22
N ASP A 151 -11.54 4.85 3.16
CA ASP A 151 -12.68 5.75 2.91
C ASP A 151 -13.77 5.06 2.09
N THR A 152 -14.98 5.66 2.13
CA THR A 152 -16.13 5.31 1.30
C THR A 152 -16.58 6.57 0.58
N LEU A 153 -16.53 6.57 -0.77
CA LEU A 153 -16.72 7.77 -1.59
C LEU A 153 -18.17 8.02 -1.99
N PHE A 154 -19.04 7.03 -1.83
CA PHE A 154 -20.47 7.11 -2.13
C PHE A 154 -21.31 6.61 -0.96
N ARG A 155 -22.55 7.02 -0.91
CA ARG A 155 -23.54 6.60 0.08
C ARG A 155 -24.62 5.76 -0.57
N GLN A 156 -25.26 4.90 0.21
CA GLN A 156 -26.40 4.12 -0.23
C GLN A 156 -27.47 5.04 -0.84
N GLY A 157 -28.00 4.67 -1.99
CA GLY A 157 -28.97 5.44 -2.78
C GLY A 157 -28.35 6.35 -3.84
N GLU A 158 -27.04 6.65 -3.77
CA GLU A 158 -26.37 7.48 -4.77
C GLU A 158 -26.10 6.71 -6.07
N TRP A 159 -26.05 7.45 -7.18
CA TRP A 159 -25.68 6.91 -8.48
C TRP A 159 -24.15 6.86 -8.63
N VAL A 160 -23.62 5.67 -8.90
CA VAL A 160 -22.19 5.42 -9.13
C VAL A 160 -21.92 5.28 -10.62
N PRO A 161 -21.09 6.15 -11.22
CA PRO A 161 -20.62 5.98 -12.58
C PRO A 161 -19.70 4.76 -12.74
N ALA A 162 -19.67 4.16 -13.93
CA ALA A 162 -18.77 3.04 -14.25
C ALA A 162 -17.30 3.41 -14.01
N GLY A 163 -16.55 2.51 -13.37
CA GLY A 163 -15.13 2.67 -13.07
C GLY A 163 -14.80 3.68 -11.96
N LYS A 164 -15.81 4.29 -11.31
CA LYS A 164 -15.56 5.16 -10.15
C LYS A 164 -15.44 4.33 -8.89
N PRO A 165 -14.37 4.55 -8.09
CA PRO A 165 -14.20 3.85 -6.81
C PRO A 165 -15.33 4.17 -5.84
N VAL A 166 -15.84 3.16 -5.17
CA VAL A 166 -16.82 3.29 -4.08
C VAL A 166 -16.12 3.16 -2.73
N VAL A 167 -15.19 2.23 -2.62
CA VAL A 167 -14.43 1.94 -1.41
C VAL A 167 -12.94 2.06 -1.70
N ILE A 168 -12.21 2.67 -0.77
CA ILE A 168 -10.75 2.75 -0.78
C ILE A 168 -10.23 1.88 0.34
N LEU A 169 -9.38 0.91 0.01
CA LEU A 169 -8.72 0.04 0.99
C LEU A 169 -7.26 0.44 1.16
N LEU A 170 -6.76 0.28 2.37
CA LEU A 170 -5.33 0.36 2.70
C LEU A 170 -4.88 -1.00 3.27
N PRO A 171 -4.35 -1.87 2.43
CA PRO A 171 -3.76 -3.12 2.91
C PRO A 171 -2.46 -2.86 3.66
N PRO A 172 -2.18 -3.55 4.79
CA PRO A 172 -0.95 -3.34 5.55
C PRO A 172 0.33 -3.56 4.74
N GLN A 173 0.34 -4.51 3.81
CA GLN A 173 1.48 -4.77 2.93
C GLN A 173 1.80 -3.64 1.95
N ASN A 174 0.87 -2.70 1.75
CA ASN A 174 1.03 -1.53 0.90
C ASN A 174 1.49 -0.29 1.69
N ILE A 175 1.76 -0.43 2.99
CA ILE A 175 2.30 0.63 3.83
C ILE A 175 3.81 0.52 3.82
N LYS A 176 4.48 1.60 3.47
CA LYS A 176 5.94 1.70 3.41
C LYS A 176 6.42 3.03 3.99
N VAL A 177 7.70 3.11 4.29
CA VAL A 177 8.35 4.35 4.69
C VAL A 177 9.24 4.82 3.55
N ARG A 178 9.10 6.07 3.16
CA ARG A 178 9.99 6.78 2.25
C ARG A 178 10.94 7.66 3.03
N ALA A 179 12.24 7.47 2.81
CA ALA A 179 13.29 8.29 3.38
C ALA A 179 14.15 8.91 2.27
N PHE A 180 14.72 10.10 2.55
CA PHE A 180 15.55 10.83 1.61
C PHE A 180 16.99 10.88 2.10
N ILE A 181 17.85 10.16 1.39
CA ILE A 181 19.23 9.90 1.79
C ILE A 181 20.19 10.74 0.95
N PRO A 182 21.12 11.52 1.53
CA PRO A 182 22.12 12.25 0.77
C PRO A 182 22.99 11.34 -0.11
N GLU A 183 23.39 11.84 -1.29
CA GLU A 183 24.25 11.13 -2.24
C GLU A 183 25.48 10.50 -1.59
N THR A 184 26.09 11.20 -0.64
CA THR A 184 27.30 10.75 0.08
C THR A 184 27.08 9.51 0.95
N ARG A 185 25.83 9.13 1.22
CA ARG A 185 25.47 8.03 2.12
C ARG A 185 24.73 6.88 1.41
N VAL A 186 24.09 7.14 0.28
CA VAL A 186 23.27 6.14 -0.42
C VAL A 186 24.08 4.93 -0.89
N GLY A 187 25.35 5.11 -1.25
CA GLY A 187 26.23 4.04 -1.71
C GLY A 187 26.54 2.95 -0.66
N ALA A 188 26.27 3.22 0.62
CA ALA A 188 26.45 2.25 1.70
C ALA A 188 25.16 1.47 2.04
N ILE A 189 24.05 1.75 1.35
CA ILE A 189 22.75 1.14 1.62
C ILE A 189 22.42 0.17 0.50
N HIS A 190 21.99 -1.04 0.87
CA HIS A 190 21.68 -2.12 -0.07
C HIS A 190 20.23 -2.59 0.11
N TYR A 191 19.74 -3.32 -0.90
CA TYR A 191 18.47 -4.01 -0.79
C TYR A 191 18.50 -5.01 0.37
N ASP A 192 17.37 -5.16 1.06
CA ASP A 192 17.17 -6.00 2.25
C ASP A 192 17.97 -5.56 3.50
N ASP A 193 18.71 -4.45 3.46
CA ASP A 193 19.35 -3.91 4.67
C ASP A 193 18.30 -3.63 5.76
N PRO A 194 18.59 -3.99 7.02
CA PRO A 194 17.67 -3.72 8.12
C PRO A 194 17.58 -2.23 8.41
N VAL A 195 16.37 -1.75 8.56
CA VAL A 195 16.05 -0.36 8.86
C VAL A 195 15.29 -0.26 10.17
N GLN A 196 15.59 0.75 10.96
CA GLN A 196 14.84 1.14 12.14
C GLN A 196 14.14 2.45 11.88
N VAL A 197 12.83 2.47 12.13
CA VAL A 197 11.97 3.65 11.93
C VAL A 197 11.42 4.08 13.27
N THR A 198 11.73 5.29 13.67
CA THR A 198 11.23 5.93 14.89
C THR A 198 10.10 6.88 14.54
N VAL A 199 9.02 6.75 15.30
CA VAL A 199 7.83 7.59 15.18
C VAL A 199 7.68 8.36 16.48
N ASP A 200 7.39 9.64 16.40
CA ASP A 200 7.18 10.48 17.58
C ASP A 200 6.05 9.93 18.46
N GLY A 201 6.32 9.84 19.77
CA GLY A 201 5.36 9.30 20.74
C GLY A 201 5.32 7.77 20.85
N VAL A 202 6.10 7.03 20.05
CA VAL A 202 6.22 5.56 20.13
C VAL A 202 7.58 5.20 20.74
N GLN A 203 7.59 4.42 21.82
CA GLN A 203 8.82 4.08 22.54
C GLN A 203 9.76 3.15 21.78
N ASN A 204 9.20 2.17 21.05
CA ASN A 204 9.98 1.18 20.34
C ASN A 204 10.02 1.51 18.84
N PRO A 205 11.20 1.50 18.20
CA PRO A 205 11.29 1.68 16.76
C PRO A 205 10.67 0.50 16.02
N PHE A 206 10.07 0.78 14.88
CA PHE A 206 9.60 -0.23 13.95
C PHE A 206 10.79 -0.76 13.14
N VAL A 207 10.88 -2.07 13.02
CA VAL A 207 11.94 -2.72 12.25
C VAL A 207 11.39 -3.17 10.91
N GLY A 208 12.06 -2.75 9.85
CA GLY A 208 11.74 -3.11 8.47
C GLY A 208 13.01 -3.41 7.69
N LYS A 209 12.87 -3.46 6.37
CA LYS A 209 13.96 -3.67 5.43
C LYS A 209 13.83 -2.80 4.20
N VAL A 210 14.97 -2.45 3.60
CA VAL A 210 15.03 -1.71 2.35
C VAL A 210 14.43 -2.54 1.22
N SER A 211 13.43 -2.02 0.53
CA SER A 211 12.76 -2.67 -0.60
C SER A 211 13.04 -2.01 -1.95
N TYR A 212 13.38 -0.72 -1.93
CA TYR A 212 13.64 0.02 -3.16
C TYR A 212 14.63 1.17 -2.89
N ILE A 213 15.53 1.39 -3.84
CA ILE A 213 16.45 2.52 -3.88
C ILE A 213 16.24 3.20 -5.22
N SER A 214 15.86 4.49 -5.23
CA SER A 214 15.62 5.24 -6.47
C SER A 214 16.91 5.32 -7.29
N PRO A 215 16.88 4.98 -8.59
CA PRO A 215 18.03 5.14 -9.48
C PRO A 215 18.24 6.60 -9.90
N ARG A 216 17.33 7.50 -9.51
CA ARG A 216 17.38 8.93 -9.84
C ARG A 216 17.49 9.75 -8.58
N ALA A 217 18.40 10.73 -8.60
CA ALA A 217 18.46 11.73 -7.55
C ALA A 217 17.24 12.65 -7.62
N GLU A 218 16.74 13.02 -6.48
CA GLU A 218 15.68 14.01 -6.30
C GLU A 218 16.27 15.24 -5.60
N TYR A 219 15.66 16.39 -5.83
CA TYR A 219 15.97 17.57 -5.02
C TYR A 219 15.11 17.53 -3.76
N THR A 220 15.70 17.82 -2.62
CA THR A 220 14.90 17.95 -1.38
C THR A 220 13.70 18.87 -1.62
N PRO A 221 12.47 18.42 -1.30
CA PRO A 221 11.29 19.26 -1.41
C PRO A 221 11.52 20.61 -0.72
N PRO A 222 11.06 21.76 -1.27
CA PRO A 222 11.39 23.11 -0.80
C PRO A 222 10.71 23.50 0.49
N VAL A 223 10.56 22.62 1.47
CA VAL A 223 9.97 22.90 2.77
C VAL A 223 11.00 23.46 3.78
N ILE A 224 12.28 23.57 3.41
CA ILE A 224 13.34 23.97 4.32
C ILE A 224 13.89 25.34 3.90
N TYR A 225 13.61 26.35 4.72
CA TYR A 225 13.97 27.77 4.53
C TYR A 225 15.43 28.11 4.84
N SER A 226 16.40 27.21 4.74
CA SER A 226 17.80 27.56 4.91
C SER A 226 18.57 27.53 3.59
N ARG A 227 19.49 28.49 3.39
CA ARG A 227 20.30 28.60 2.17
C ARG A 227 21.26 27.42 1.97
N GLU A 228 21.61 26.71 3.04
CA GLU A 228 22.53 25.55 3.02
C GLU A 228 21.87 24.24 2.60
N SER A 229 20.53 24.15 2.67
CA SER A 229 19.77 22.93 2.31
C SER A 229 19.42 22.79 0.83
N ARG A 230 19.64 23.84 0.01
CA ARG A 230 19.17 23.91 -1.38
C ARG A 230 19.97 23.14 -2.40
N SER A 231 21.09 22.53 -2.04
CA SER A 231 22.02 21.94 -3.01
C SER A 231 22.41 20.48 -2.76
N LYS A 232 21.67 19.76 -1.92
CA LYS A 232 22.01 18.34 -1.68
C LYS A 232 21.09 17.45 -2.48
N LEU A 233 21.66 16.77 -3.46
CA LEU A 233 21.02 15.64 -4.13
C LEU A 233 20.71 14.57 -3.09
N VAL A 234 19.48 14.11 -3.08
CA VAL A 234 19.02 13.02 -2.24
C VAL A 234 18.47 11.89 -3.09
N PHE A 235 18.56 10.69 -2.58
CA PHE A 235 17.96 9.51 -3.19
C PHE A 235 16.83 9.03 -2.29
N MET A 236 15.68 8.77 -2.91
CA MET A 236 14.54 8.21 -2.21
C MET A 236 14.77 6.71 -2.00
N ILE A 237 14.57 6.26 -0.77
CA ILE A 237 14.61 4.85 -0.38
C ILE A 237 13.25 4.48 0.21
N GLU A 238 12.72 3.34 -0.21
CA GLU A 238 11.53 2.76 0.38
C GLU A 238 11.89 1.57 1.27
N SER A 239 11.23 1.50 2.41
CA SER A 239 11.36 0.39 3.36
C SER A 239 9.99 -0.22 3.62
N VAL A 240 9.94 -1.55 3.66
CA VAL A 240 8.74 -2.33 3.94
C VAL A 240 8.83 -3.04 5.27
N PHE A 241 7.69 -3.40 5.81
CA PHE A 241 7.54 -3.98 7.15
C PHE A 241 6.66 -5.23 7.06
N GLU A 242 6.78 -6.09 8.07
CA GLU A 242 5.79 -7.16 8.25
C GLU A 242 4.39 -6.56 8.40
N PRO A 243 3.34 -7.17 7.82
CA PRO A 243 1.98 -6.60 7.80
C PRO A 243 1.44 -6.21 9.18
N GLN A 244 1.79 -6.97 10.22
CA GLN A 244 1.37 -6.68 11.60
C GLN A 244 2.04 -5.43 12.18
N VAL A 245 3.27 -5.14 11.75
CA VAL A 245 4.03 -3.94 12.12
C VAL A 245 3.52 -2.76 11.32
N ALA A 246 3.37 -2.93 10.00
CA ALA A 246 2.89 -1.91 9.08
C ALA A 246 1.50 -1.37 9.45
N ALA A 247 0.61 -2.21 9.97
CA ALA A 247 -0.73 -1.82 10.39
C ALA A 247 -0.76 -0.73 11.49
N ASN A 248 0.36 -0.51 12.20
CA ASN A 248 0.49 0.54 13.22
C ASN A 248 1.08 1.86 12.67
N LEU A 249 1.48 1.88 11.40
CA LEU A 249 1.99 3.07 10.73
C LEU A 249 0.87 3.77 9.97
N HIS A 250 0.83 5.11 10.06
CA HIS A 250 -0.24 5.90 9.45
C HIS A 250 0.29 6.70 8.26
N PRO A 251 -0.27 6.57 7.06
CA PRO A 251 0.13 7.36 5.90
C PRO A 251 0.15 8.87 6.19
N GLY A 252 1.21 9.53 5.76
CA GLY A 252 1.46 10.95 6.03
C GLY A 252 2.19 11.25 7.33
N GLN A 253 2.45 10.25 8.18
CA GLN A 253 3.15 10.43 9.44
C GLN A 253 4.64 10.64 9.19
N PRO A 254 5.26 11.73 9.73
CA PRO A 254 6.71 11.94 9.66
C PRO A 254 7.42 10.91 10.54
N VAL A 255 8.60 10.49 10.10
CA VAL A 255 9.42 9.48 10.77
C VAL A 255 10.91 9.79 10.64
N ASP A 256 11.68 9.32 11.61
CA ASP A 256 13.14 9.24 11.52
C ASP A 256 13.56 7.81 11.18
N VAL A 257 14.45 7.68 10.20
CA VAL A 257 14.91 6.40 9.65
C VAL A 257 16.40 6.23 9.93
N GLU A 258 16.78 5.11 10.53
CA GLU A 258 18.17 4.71 10.79
C GLU A 258 18.49 3.41 10.05
N PHE A 259 19.56 3.40 9.28
CA PHE A 259 20.10 2.18 8.65
C PHE A 259 21.18 1.59 9.55
N LYS A 260 21.09 0.30 9.82
CA LYS A 260 22.20 -0.41 10.49
C LYS A 260 23.23 -0.76 9.42
N SER A 261 24.35 -0.03 9.42
CA SER A 261 25.54 -0.49 8.68
C SER A 261 26.01 -1.82 9.26
N GLN A 262 26.17 -2.81 8.39
CA GLN A 262 26.85 -4.05 8.76
C GLN A 262 28.32 -3.81 9.05
#